data_636f6d277b41f685bb6e633868599888
#
_entry.id   636f6d277b41f685bb6e633868599888
#
_cell.length_a   1.000
_cell.length_b   1.000
_cell.length_c   1.000
_cell.angle_alpha   90.00
_cell.angle_beta   90.00
_cell.angle_gamma   90.00
#
_symmetry.space_group_name_H-M   'P 1'
#
loop_
_entity.id
_entity.type
_entity.pdbx_description
1 polymer ?
#
loop_
_entity_poly.entity_id
_entity_poly.type
_entity_poly.pdbx_seq_one_letter_code
_entity_poly.pdbx_strand_id
1 'polypeptide(L)'
;MIKVVQGDRQTCQSFVEDLKSRVGQTSPEIEASVRDIIEAVRTGGDQAVKEFSKRFDGWTPETLELSKEALEQAVAQCDPAFIGSLKKAAANIREFHQRQKQ
;
A
#
# COMPACT_ATOMS: atom_id res chain seq x y z
N MET A 1 11.63 -17.34 -3.52
CA MET A 1 11.40 -18.81 -3.61
C MET A 1 10.03 -19.12 -3.05
N ILE A 2 9.25 -19.92 -3.76
CA ILE A 2 7.93 -20.38 -3.29
C ILE A 2 8.15 -21.51 -2.28
N LYS A 3 7.63 -21.35 -1.06
CA LYS A 3 7.66 -22.40 -0.04
C LYS A 3 6.50 -23.38 -0.30
N VAL A 4 6.83 -24.61 -0.62
CA VAL A 4 5.82 -25.68 -0.78
C VAL A 4 5.67 -26.40 0.56
N VAL A 5 4.45 -26.44 1.10
CA VAL A 5 4.10 -27.17 2.32
C VAL A 5 3.32 -28.40 1.90
N GLN A 6 3.89 -29.58 2.16
CA GLN A 6 3.22 -30.87 1.95
C GLN A 6 2.93 -31.49 3.31
N GLY A 7 1.76 -32.03 3.47
CA GLY A 7 1.38 -32.69 4.72
C GLY A 7 -0.05 -33.20 4.69
N ASP A 8 -0.44 -33.83 5.78
CA ASP A 8 -1.81 -34.25 6.00
C ASP A 8 -2.73 -33.05 6.28
N ARG A 9 -4.01 -33.32 6.49
CA ARG A 9 -5.03 -32.30 6.76
C ARG A 9 -4.67 -31.47 8.02
N GLN A 10 -4.09 -32.09 9.02
CA GLN A 10 -3.73 -31.44 10.29
C GLN A 10 -2.56 -30.46 10.08
N THR A 11 -1.53 -30.86 9.33
CA THR A 11 -0.40 -30.01 8.95
C THR A 11 -0.85 -28.79 8.11
N CYS A 12 -1.74 -29.01 7.13
CA CYS A 12 -2.29 -27.94 6.33
C CYS A 12 -3.13 -26.96 7.16
N GLN A 13 -3.93 -27.46 8.10
CA GLN A 13 -4.75 -26.67 8.98
C GLN A 13 -3.90 -25.81 9.92
N SER A 14 -2.88 -26.39 10.54
CA SER A 14 -1.91 -25.67 11.38
C SER A 14 -1.18 -24.55 10.62
N PHE A 15 -0.81 -24.81 9.35
CA PHE A 15 -0.21 -23.80 8.48
C PHE A 15 -1.15 -22.63 8.18
N VAL A 16 -2.42 -22.93 7.91
CA VAL A 16 -3.45 -21.90 7.68
C VAL A 16 -3.69 -21.07 8.93
N GLU A 17 -3.73 -21.69 10.11
CA GLU A 17 -3.88 -21.00 11.39
C GLU A 17 -2.67 -20.08 11.68
N ASP A 18 -1.44 -20.53 11.40
CA ASP A 18 -0.24 -19.71 11.50
C ASP A 18 -0.28 -18.51 10.55
N LEU A 19 -0.73 -18.70 9.31
CA LEU A 19 -0.95 -17.60 8.36
C LEU A 19 -1.99 -16.59 8.88
N LYS A 20 -3.11 -17.07 9.43
CA LYS A 20 -4.15 -16.21 9.99
C LYS A 20 -3.65 -15.42 11.20
N SER A 21 -2.81 -16.03 12.05
CA SER A 21 -2.25 -15.34 13.21
C SER A 21 -1.29 -14.21 12.87
N ARG A 22 -0.67 -14.27 11.67
CA ARG A 22 0.22 -13.21 11.17
C ARG A 22 -0.56 -12.02 10.58
N VAL A 23 -1.80 -12.25 10.15
CA VAL A 23 -2.68 -11.19 9.63
C VAL A 23 -3.28 -10.45 10.82
N GLY A 24 -2.81 -9.24 11.07
CA GLY A 24 -3.35 -8.36 12.11
C GLY A 24 -2.47 -8.20 13.38
N GLN A 25 -1.31 -8.85 13.45
CA GLN A 25 -0.34 -8.55 14.51
C GLN A 25 0.56 -7.38 14.08
N THR A 26 0.07 -6.17 14.29
CA THR A 26 0.93 -4.99 14.23
C THR A 26 1.70 -4.91 15.54
N SER A 27 3.03 -4.76 15.48
CA SER A 27 3.80 -4.62 16.72
C SER A 27 3.42 -3.30 17.41
N PRO A 28 3.38 -3.26 18.75
CA PRO A 28 3.08 -2.04 19.51
C PRO A 28 4.01 -0.87 19.14
N GLU A 29 5.26 -1.15 18.80
CA GLU A 29 6.24 -0.15 18.39
C GLU A 29 5.89 0.47 17.04
N ILE A 30 5.43 -0.35 16.08
CA ILE A 30 4.98 0.14 14.78
C ILE A 30 3.71 0.97 14.94
N GLU A 31 2.77 0.51 15.76
CA GLU A 31 1.54 1.25 16.03
C GLU A 31 1.83 2.61 16.69
N ALA A 32 2.72 2.65 17.67
CA ALA A 32 3.15 3.90 18.30
C ALA A 32 3.81 4.84 17.29
N SER A 33 4.71 4.34 16.46
CA SER A 33 5.38 5.13 15.42
C SER A 33 4.40 5.72 14.40
N VAL A 34 3.40 4.95 13.97
CA VAL A 34 2.35 5.45 13.07
C VAL A 34 1.50 6.51 13.75
N ARG A 35 1.16 6.33 15.02
CA ARG A 35 0.39 7.30 15.80
C ARG A 35 1.13 8.63 15.93
N ASP A 36 2.44 8.60 16.17
CA ASP A 36 3.28 9.79 16.25
C ASP A 36 3.33 10.54 14.91
N ILE A 37 3.41 9.82 13.79
CA ILE A 37 3.35 10.41 12.44
C ILE A 37 2.01 11.09 12.21
N ILE A 38 0.90 10.41 12.54
CA ILE A 38 -0.45 10.96 12.38
C ILE A 38 -0.61 12.24 13.21
N GLU A 39 -0.16 12.25 14.45
CA GLU A 39 -0.25 13.43 15.32
C GLU A 39 0.63 14.58 14.83
N ALA A 40 1.84 14.28 14.35
CA ALA A 40 2.71 15.28 13.75
C ALA A 40 2.09 15.93 12.50
N VAL A 41 1.42 15.15 11.64
CA VAL A 41 0.72 15.67 10.46
C VAL A 41 -0.54 16.46 10.86
N ARG A 42 -1.27 16.01 11.89
CA ARG A 42 -2.45 16.72 12.40
C ARG A 42 -2.09 18.13 12.90
N THR A 43 -0.96 18.27 13.56
CA THR A 43 -0.51 19.56 14.13
C THR A 43 0.32 20.40 13.16
N GLY A 44 1.18 19.77 12.35
CA GLY A 44 2.14 20.43 11.46
C GLY A 44 1.68 20.52 9.99
N GLY A 45 0.58 19.85 9.62
CA GLY A 45 0.02 19.91 8.27
C GLY A 45 1.01 19.51 7.17
N ASP A 46 0.97 20.19 6.06
CA ASP A 46 1.80 19.92 4.87
C ASP A 46 3.30 19.97 5.15
N GLN A 47 3.72 20.81 6.08
CA GLN A 47 5.13 20.89 6.46
C GLN A 47 5.61 19.58 7.08
N ALA A 48 4.83 18.99 7.97
CA ALA A 48 5.16 17.69 8.57
C ALA A 48 5.20 16.58 7.52
N VAL A 49 4.28 16.57 6.55
CA VAL A 49 4.31 15.61 5.42
C VAL A 49 5.61 15.75 4.62
N LYS A 50 6.03 16.98 4.31
CA LYS A 50 7.29 17.23 3.58
C LYS A 50 8.52 16.77 4.36
N GLU A 51 8.53 16.94 5.69
CA GLU A 51 9.61 16.48 6.55
C GLU A 51 9.68 14.95 6.60
N PHE A 52 8.55 14.26 6.67
CA PHE A 52 8.51 12.79 6.60
C PHE A 52 8.92 12.28 5.22
N SER A 53 8.50 12.93 4.13
CA SER A 53 8.98 12.59 2.78
C SER A 53 10.49 12.70 2.67
N LYS A 54 11.08 13.79 3.19
CA LYS A 54 12.54 13.93 3.24
C LYS A 54 13.20 12.82 4.05
N ARG A 55 12.61 12.46 5.19
CA ARG A 55 13.16 11.44 6.10
C ARG A 55 13.10 10.03 5.52
N PHE A 56 11.98 9.66 4.90
CA PHE A 56 11.74 8.29 4.44
C PHE A 56 12.13 8.08 2.97
N ASP A 57 11.90 9.06 2.13
CA ASP A 57 12.10 8.97 0.68
C ASP A 57 13.36 9.71 0.21
N GLY A 58 14.00 10.49 1.09
CA GLY A 58 15.19 11.28 0.76
C GLY A 58 14.91 12.48 -0.15
N TRP A 59 13.64 12.81 -0.38
CA TRP A 59 13.22 13.87 -1.27
C TRP A 59 12.09 14.70 -0.65
N THR A 60 12.08 16.01 -0.94
CA THR A 60 11.05 16.93 -0.45
C THR A 60 10.24 17.44 -1.64
N PRO A 61 8.94 17.12 -1.73
CA PRO A 61 8.09 17.62 -2.79
C PRO A 61 7.85 19.14 -2.65
N GLU A 62 7.89 19.85 -3.76
CA GLU A 62 7.48 21.26 -3.79
C GLU A 62 5.97 21.40 -3.53
N THR A 63 5.20 20.54 -4.17
CA THR A 63 3.74 20.45 -4.04
C THR A 63 3.35 19.02 -3.65
N LEU A 64 2.32 18.88 -2.82
CA LEU A 64 1.78 17.56 -2.40
C LEU A 64 0.69 17.05 -3.33
N GLU A 65 0.21 17.89 -4.24
CA GLU A 65 -0.82 17.54 -5.21
C GLU A 65 -0.30 17.73 -6.63
N LEU A 66 -0.55 16.75 -7.49
CA LEU A 66 -0.33 16.86 -8.92
C LEU A 66 -1.54 17.52 -9.57
N SER A 67 -1.29 18.46 -10.49
CA SER A 67 -2.38 19.05 -11.26
C SER A 67 -3.02 18.02 -12.20
N LYS A 68 -4.27 18.24 -12.55
CA LYS A 68 -4.98 17.40 -13.50
C LYS A 68 -4.27 17.38 -14.87
N GLU A 69 -3.77 18.52 -15.29
CA GLU A 69 -3.03 18.69 -16.55
C GLU A 69 -1.73 17.87 -16.54
N ALA A 70 -0.99 17.85 -15.41
CA ALA A 70 0.21 17.04 -15.28
C ALA A 70 -0.09 15.53 -15.37
N LEU A 71 -1.20 15.08 -14.78
CA LEU A 71 -1.66 13.70 -14.89
C LEU A 71 -2.08 13.34 -16.31
N GLU A 72 -2.83 14.21 -17.00
CA GLU A 72 -3.25 14.01 -18.38
C GLU A 72 -2.05 13.95 -19.33
N GLN A 73 -1.05 14.80 -19.14
CA GLN A 73 0.18 14.79 -19.92
C GLN A 73 0.98 13.50 -19.69
N ALA A 74 1.09 13.04 -18.44
CA ALA A 74 1.77 11.79 -18.12
C ALA A 74 1.10 10.59 -18.81
N VAL A 75 -0.23 10.53 -18.79
CA VAL A 75 -1.00 9.47 -19.47
C VAL A 75 -0.80 9.54 -20.99
N ALA A 76 -0.79 10.75 -21.60
CA ALA A 76 -0.59 10.94 -23.02
C ALA A 76 0.81 10.49 -23.52
N GLN A 77 1.81 10.51 -22.64
CA GLN A 77 3.17 10.04 -22.93
C GLN A 77 3.35 8.52 -22.77
N CYS A 78 2.40 7.83 -22.17
CA CYS A 78 2.45 6.39 -21.97
C CYS A 78 1.99 5.62 -23.21
N ASP A 79 2.57 4.43 -23.41
CA ASP A 79 2.06 3.49 -24.41
C ASP A 79 0.60 3.11 -24.10
N PRO A 80 -0.34 3.25 -25.07
CA PRO A 80 -1.73 2.86 -24.88
C PRO A 80 -1.93 1.41 -24.43
N ALA A 81 -1.08 0.48 -24.88
CA ALA A 81 -1.13 -0.92 -24.45
C ALA A 81 -0.78 -1.07 -22.97
N PHE A 82 0.18 -0.30 -22.48
CA PHE A 82 0.55 -0.24 -21.06
C PHE A 82 -0.62 0.30 -20.21
N ILE A 83 -1.25 1.40 -20.63
CA ILE A 83 -2.42 1.96 -19.96
C ILE A 83 -3.57 0.95 -19.93
N GLY A 84 -3.82 0.23 -21.04
CA GLY A 84 -4.80 -0.86 -21.09
C GLY A 84 -4.54 -1.95 -20.07
N SER A 85 -3.29 -2.37 -19.93
CA SER A 85 -2.86 -3.37 -18.94
C SER A 85 -3.08 -2.89 -17.50
N LEU A 86 -2.74 -1.63 -17.20
CA LEU A 86 -2.98 -1.04 -15.88
C LEU A 86 -4.47 -0.97 -15.54
N LYS A 87 -5.32 -0.59 -16.50
CA LYS A 87 -6.78 -0.55 -16.30
C LYS A 87 -7.35 -1.93 -15.99
N LYS A 88 -6.86 -2.97 -16.69
CA LYS A 88 -7.26 -4.35 -16.43
C LYS A 88 -6.81 -4.83 -15.04
N ALA A 89 -5.56 -4.54 -14.67
CA ALA A 89 -5.05 -4.85 -13.34
C ALA A 89 -5.87 -4.15 -12.24
N ALA A 90 -6.17 -2.87 -12.40
CA ALA A 90 -6.98 -2.11 -11.45
C ALA A 90 -8.40 -2.68 -11.30
N ALA A 91 -9.03 -3.12 -12.40
CA ALA A 91 -10.34 -3.77 -12.37
C ALA A 91 -10.31 -5.08 -11.58
N ASN A 92 -9.30 -5.92 -11.82
CA ASN A 92 -9.13 -7.19 -11.11
C ASN A 92 -8.90 -6.99 -9.61
N ILE A 93 -8.04 -6.04 -9.24
CA ILE A 93 -7.76 -5.70 -7.83
C ILE A 93 -9.04 -5.20 -7.16
N ARG A 94 -9.79 -4.33 -7.82
CA ARG A 94 -11.06 -3.81 -7.28
C ARG A 94 -12.07 -4.92 -7.04
N GLU A 95 -12.26 -5.81 -8.00
CA GLU A 95 -13.16 -6.95 -7.87
C GLU A 95 -12.77 -7.85 -6.70
N PHE A 96 -11.48 -8.17 -6.56
CA PHE A 96 -10.97 -8.97 -5.46
C PHE A 96 -11.29 -8.33 -4.10
N HIS A 97 -10.97 -7.05 -3.92
CA HIS A 97 -11.20 -6.35 -2.66
C HIS A 97 -12.67 -6.07 -2.36
N GLN A 98 -13.52 -5.92 -3.38
CA GLN A 98 -14.97 -5.84 -3.18
C GLN A 98 -15.54 -7.12 -2.57
N ARG A 99 -15.03 -8.28 -2.98
CA ARG A 99 -15.43 -9.58 -2.41
C ARG A 99 -14.97 -9.75 -0.95
N GLN A 100 -13.86 -9.11 -0.56
CA GLN A 100 -13.37 -9.15 0.82
C GLN A 100 -14.21 -8.33 1.80
N LYS A 101 -15.01 -7.39 1.33
CA LYS A 101 -15.88 -6.54 2.15
C LYS A 101 -17.19 -7.21 2.58
N GLN A 102 -17.50 -8.40 2.10
CA GLN A 102 -18.72 -9.12 2.40
C GLN A 102 -18.62 -9.90 3.70
#